data_ed5ffd87ded7d0a1e55d95763c9311d4
#
_entry.id   ed5ffd87ded7d0a1e55d95763c9311d4
#
_cell.length_a   1.000
_cell.length_b   1.000
_cell.length_c   1.000
_cell.angle_alpha   90.00
_cell.angle_beta   90.00
_cell.angle_gamma   90.00
#
_symmetry.space_group_name_H-M   'P 1'
#
loop_
_entity.id
_entity.type
_entity.pdbx_description
1 polymer ?
#
loop_
_entity_poly.entity_id
_entity_poly.type
_entity_poly.pdbx_seq_one_letter_code
_entity_poly.pdbx_strand_id
1 'polypeptide(L)'
;MIHELMARELAPAQYVDALQRYARTSPAARHSLLELISSGGFRDPRAAMRRFFREYYHYSRRFTRFLASVMAGLELPEHRAALVPNSAEEAGHLDEHHRGELRAAGLDPDDVVGPHPALFRRFLVAIGLEPGELDGAAAHVATAAWIQSFQSLCRADEASAVGALGLATEGIVRGMYHRLLLGIRRSWPELGSRERAFFELHALVDDDHADTLRSIAIELAAAPGQRRALAAGVLGALDARACFYDQMQLYLVAVDCGEGERQ
;
A
#
# COMPACT_ATOMS: atom_id res chain seq x y z
N MET A 1 -15.65 15.05 -11.87
CA MET A 1 -14.32 14.65 -12.40
C MET A 1 -14.34 13.18 -12.88
N ILE A 2 -14.58 12.15 -12.03
CA ILE A 2 -14.53 10.74 -12.52
C ILE A 2 -15.71 10.40 -13.45
N HIS A 3 -16.91 10.96 -13.21
CA HIS A 3 -18.06 10.83 -14.11
C HIS A 3 -17.79 11.47 -15.48
N GLU A 4 -17.07 12.59 -15.53
CA GLU A 4 -16.63 13.23 -16.77
C GLU A 4 -15.59 12.40 -17.50
N LEU A 5 -14.69 11.73 -16.75
CA LEU A 5 -13.72 10.79 -17.31
C LEU A 5 -14.41 9.61 -17.98
N MET A 6 -15.45 9.07 -17.34
CA MET A 6 -16.24 7.96 -17.87
C MET A 6 -17.06 8.32 -19.11
N ALA A 7 -17.39 9.60 -19.29
CA ALA A 7 -18.14 10.08 -20.45
C ALA A 7 -17.24 10.41 -21.67
N ARG A 8 -15.91 10.38 -21.52
CA ARG A 8 -14.97 10.69 -22.60
C ARG A 8 -14.61 9.45 -23.41
N GLU A 9 -14.60 9.58 -24.72
CA GLU A 9 -14.02 8.59 -25.63
C GLU A 9 -12.49 8.69 -25.61
N LEU A 10 -11.87 8.10 -24.57
CA LEU A 10 -10.41 8.03 -24.43
C LEU A 10 -9.90 6.68 -24.97
N ALA A 11 -8.69 6.67 -25.53
CA ALA A 11 -7.99 5.42 -25.77
C ALA A 11 -7.75 4.68 -24.42
N PRO A 12 -7.68 3.33 -24.40
CA PRO A 12 -7.53 2.57 -23.17
C PRO A 12 -6.39 3.05 -22.25
N ALA A 13 -5.21 3.28 -22.83
CA ALA A 13 -4.05 3.81 -22.08
C ALA A 13 -4.33 5.19 -21.48
N GLN A 14 -4.96 6.10 -22.25
CA GLN A 14 -5.31 7.43 -21.75
C GLN A 14 -6.32 7.39 -20.60
N TYR A 15 -7.25 6.42 -20.64
CA TYR A 15 -8.22 6.19 -19.59
C TYR A 15 -7.55 5.72 -18.30
N VAL A 16 -6.67 4.73 -18.39
CA VAL A 16 -5.89 4.22 -17.25
C VAL A 16 -4.98 5.29 -16.69
N ASP A 17 -4.28 6.07 -17.51
CA ASP A 17 -3.45 7.19 -17.07
C ASP A 17 -4.25 8.26 -16.32
N ALA A 18 -5.49 8.49 -16.74
CA ALA A 18 -6.36 9.42 -16.05
C ALA A 18 -6.81 8.89 -14.68
N LEU A 19 -7.08 7.59 -14.55
CA LEU A 19 -7.37 6.94 -13.26
C LEU A 19 -6.15 6.98 -12.34
N GLN A 20 -4.95 6.71 -12.84
CA GLN A 20 -3.72 6.81 -12.04
C GLN A 20 -3.44 8.24 -11.57
N ARG A 21 -3.61 9.25 -12.44
CA ARG A 21 -3.49 10.65 -12.02
C ARG A 21 -4.49 11.01 -10.92
N TYR A 22 -5.72 10.52 -11.05
CA TYR A 22 -6.73 10.69 -10.00
C TYR A 22 -6.29 10.04 -8.70
N ALA A 23 -5.82 8.78 -8.74
CA ALA A 23 -5.36 8.07 -7.55
C ALA A 23 -4.22 8.80 -6.83
N ARG A 24 -3.20 9.28 -7.57
CA ARG A 24 -2.04 10.01 -7.04
C ARG A 24 -2.39 11.38 -6.42
N THR A 25 -3.52 11.95 -6.77
CA THR A 25 -3.99 13.24 -6.24
C THR A 25 -5.14 13.09 -5.25
N SER A 26 -5.57 11.87 -4.98
CA SER A 26 -6.67 11.55 -4.07
C SER A 26 -6.35 11.88 -2.60
N PRO A 27 -7.38 12.03 -1.76
CA PRO A 27 -7.19 12.14 -0.31
C PRO A 27 -6.38 10.97 0.28
N ALA A 28 -6.53 9.74 -0.24
CA ALA A 28 -5.76 8.57 0.21
C ALA A 28 -4.24 8.73 -0.02
N ALA A 29 -3.83 9.31 -1.16
CA ALA A 29 -2.42 9.52 -1.48
C ALA A 29 -1.80 10.76 -0.81
N ARG A 30 -2.62 11.74 -0.44
CA ARG A 30 -2.20 13.05 0.09
C ARG A 30 -2.81 13.38 1.45
N HIS A 31 -3.06 12.36 2.25
CA HIS A 31 -3.76 12.52 3.51
C HIS A 31 -2.96 13.34 4.53
N SER A 32 -3.65 14.16 5.33
CA SER A 32 -3.03 14.98 6.38
C SER A 32 -2.34 14.14 7.46
N LEU A 33 -2.78 12.92 7.72
CA LEU A 33 -2.09 11.98 8.61
C LEU A 33 -0.67 11.68 8.12
N LEU A 34 -0.47 11.47 6.81
CA LEU A 34 0.85 11.24 6.23
C LEU A 34 1.76 12.46 6.38
N GLU A 35 1.19 13.67 6.35
CA GLU A 35 1.90 14.91 6.62
C GLU A 35 2.29 15.03 8.10
N LEU A 36 1.36 14.73 9.02
CA LEU A 36 1.65 14.69 10.46
C LEU A 36 2.77 13.70 10.79
N ILE A 37 2.76 12.52 10.17
CA ILE A 37 3.82 11.51 10.35
C ILE A 37 5.15 12.03 9.78
N SER A 38 5.16 12.52 8.55
CA SER A 38 6.40 12.95 7.88
C SER A 38 7.06 14.18 8.53
N SER A 39 6.26 15.10 9.06
CA SER A 39 6.73 16.31 9.75
C SER A 39 7.07 16.07 11.23
N GLY A 40 6.64 14.96 11.83
CA GLY A 40 6.72 14.72 13.26
C GLY A 40 5.74 15.60 14.06
N GLY A 41 4.55 15.86 13.52
CA GLY A 41 3.57 16.80 14.04
C GLY A 41 2.77 16.33 15.27
N PHE A 42 3.16 15.23 15.92
CA PHE A 42 2.61 14.74 17.19
C PHE A 42 3.45 15.25 18.37
N ARG A 43 2.88 15.30 19.58
CA ARG A 43 3.61 15.60 20.82
C ARG A 43 4.62 14.49 21.13
N ASP A 44 4.18 13.22 20.99
CA ASP A 44 5.05 12.05 21.01
C ASP A 44 5.00 11.31 19.66
N PRO A 45 5.83 11.73 18.69
CA PRO A 45 5.83 11.10 17.37
C PRO A 45 6.13 9.60 17.40
N ARG A 46 7.01 9.15 18.32
CA ARG A 46 7.36 7.72 18.45
C ARG A 46 6.15 6.90 18.92
N ALA A 47 5.43 7.36 19.93
CA ALA A 47 4.25 6.67 20.41
C ALA A 47 3.12 6.63 19.38
N ALA A 48 2.83 7.76 18.73
CA ALA A 48 1.82 7.84 17.66
C ALA A 48 2.16 6.92 16.49
N MET A 49 3.41 6.96 16.01
CA MET A 49 3.84 6.14 14.88
C MET A 49 3.90 4.64 15.21
N ARG A 50 4.27 4.23 16.44
CA ARG A 50 4.17 2.82 16.86
C ARG A 50 2.75 2.30 16.75
N ARG A 51 1.76 3.09 17.22
CA ARG A 51 0.34 2.73 17.10
C ARG A 51 -0.10 2.65 15.63
N PHE A 52 0.25 3.64 14.84
CA PHE A 52 -0.05 3.65 13.40
C PHE A 52 0.53 2.43 12.68
N PHE A 53 1.81 2.16 12.86
CA PHE A 53 2.48 1.05 12.15
C PHE A 53 1.99 -0.32 12.62
N ARG A 54 1.61 -0.48 13.89
CA ARG A 54 0.94 -1.71 14.36
C ARG A 54 -0.36 -1.95 13.60
N GLU A 55 -1.20 -0.92 13.48
CA GLU A 55 -2.47 -1.01 12.75
C GLU A 55 -2.24 -1.24 11.25
N TYR A 56 -1.32 -0.50 10.64
CA TYR A 56 -0.99 -0.64 9.23
C TYR A 56 -0.42 -2.03 8.90
N TYR A 57 0.31 -2.65 9.83
CA TYR A 57 0.83 -4.02 9.68
C TYR A 57 -0.29 -5.05 9.54
N HIS A 58 -1.42 -4.88 10.20
CA HIS A 58 -2.57 -5.79 10.04
C HIS A 58 -3.06 -5.86 8.59
N TYR A 59 -2.98 -4.76 7.85
CA TYR A 59 -3.26 -4.71 6.42
C TYR A 59 -2.08 -5.27 5.61
N SER A 60 -0.88 -4.74 5.81
CA SER A 60 0.30 -5.06 5.00
C SER A 60 0.63 -6.55 5.02
N ARG A 61 0.59 -7.22 6.18
CA ARG A 61 0.85 -8.67 6.27
C ARG A 61 -0.14 -9.55 5.50
N ARG A 62 -1.22 -8.97 4.96
CA ARG A 62 -2.22 -9.67 4.13
C ARG A 62 -2.03 -9.41 2.64
N PHE A 63 -1.06 -8.61 2.26
CA PHE A 63 -0.92 -8.14 0.88
C PHE A 63 -0.79 -9.29 -0.12
N THR A 64 0.02 -10.30 0.16
CA THR A 64 0.14 -11.50 -0.67
C THR A 64 -1.19 -12.26 -0.86
N ARG A 65 -2.09 -12.19 0.12
CA ARG A 65 -3.45 -12.78 0.00
C ARG A 65 -4.35 -11.94 -0.89
N PHE A 66 -4.19 -10.62 -0.89
CA PHE A 66 -4.89 -9.72 -1.80
C PHE A 66 -4.43 -9.97 -3.23
N LEU A 67 -3.12 -9.99 -3.46
CA LEU A 67 -2.52 -10.30 -4.76
C LEU A 67 -2.97 -11.67 -5.27
N ALA A 68 -2.92 -12.71 -4.45
CA ALA A 68 -3.41 -14.05 -4.82
C ALA A 68 -4.91 -14.05 -5.17
N SER A 69 -5.73 -13.24 -4.48
CA SER A 69 -7.17 -13.11 -4.80
C SER A 69 -7.37 -12.46 -6.17
N VAL A 70 -6.60 -11.41 -6.49
CA VAL A 70 -6.63 -10.76 -7.82
C VAL A 70 -6.18 -11.76 -8.89
N MET A 71 -5.04 -12.43 -8.71
CA MET A 71 -4.54 -13.44 -9.65
C MET A 71 -5.59 -14.53 -9.92
N ALA A 72 -6.25 -15.03 -8.88
CA ALA A 72 -7.28 -16.05 -9.01
C ALA A 72 -8.52 -15.59 -9.78
N GLY A 73 -8.82 -14.28 -9.75
CA GLY A 73 -9.97 -13.67 -10.45
C GLY A 73 -9.68 -13.27 -11.89
N LEU A 74 -8.41 -13.22 -12.33
CA LEU A 74 -8.08 -12.90 -13.72
C LEU A 74 -8.49 -14.04 -14.66
N GLU A 75 -9.19 -13.72 -15.75
CA GLU A 75 -9.67 -14.71 -16.70
C GLU A 75 -8.56 -15.22 -17.62
N LEU A 76 -7.67 -14.33 -18.09
CA LEU A 76 -6.62 -14.70 -19.03
C LEU A 76 -5.42 -15.33 -18.32
N PRO A 77 -4.94 -16.52 -18.77
CA PRO A 77 -3.76 -17.18 -18.21
C PRO A 77 -2.50 -16.31 -18.25
N GLU A 78 -2.32 -15.54 -19.32
CA GLU A 78 -1.19 -14.62 -19.52
C GLU A 78 -1.17 -13.48 -18.49
N HIS A 79 -2.32 -12.95 -18.09
CA HIS A 79 -2.40 -11.95 -17.01
C HIS A 79 -1.97 -12.56 -15.66
N ARG A 80 -2.40 -13.80 -15.39
CA ARG A 80 -1.96 -14.51 -14.18
C ARG A 80 -0.45 -14.77 -14.18
N ALA A 81 0.08 -15.19 -15.33
CA ALA A 81 1.51 -15.46 -15.50
C ALA A 81 2.35 -14.18 -15.30
N ALA A 82 1.87 -13.04 -15.78
CA ALA A 82 2.54 -11.74 -15.62
C ALA A 82 2.69 -11.32 -14.15
N LEU A 83 1.80 -11.78 -13.24
CA LEU A 83 1.85 -11.45 -11.81
C LEU A 83 2.65 -12.47 -10.96
N VAL A 84 3.17 -13.54 -11.56
CA VAL A 84 3.99 -14.53 -10.83
C VAL A 84 5.27 -13.91 -10.27
N PRO A 85 6.04 -13.07 -11.02
CA PRO A 85 7.21 -12.38 -10.48
C PRO A 85 6.87 -11.52 -9.25
N ASN A 86 5.79 -10.71 -9.31
CA ASN A 86 5.34 -9.89 -8.18
C ASN A 86 5.07 -10.76 -6.94
N SER A 87 4.38 -11.90 -7.12
CA SER A 87 4.10 -12.82 -6.02
C SER A 87 5.37 -13.45 -5.44
N ALA A 88 6.37 -13.72 -6.28
CA ALA A 88 7.64 -14.28 -5.84
C ALA A 88 8.45 -13.26 -5.03
N GLU A 89 8.49 -12.00 -5.49
CA GLU A 89 9.17 -10.90 -4.79
C GLU A 89 8.54 -10.60 -3.43
N GLU A 90 7.21 -10.52 -3.35
CA GLU A 90 6.47 -10.37 -2.10
C GLU A 90 6.76 -11.52 -1.11
N ALA A 91 7.06 -12.72 -1.63
CA ALA A 91 7.51 -13.88 -0.85
C ALA A 91 9.00 -13.82 -0.48
N GLY A 92 9.74 -12.80 -0.92
CA GLY A 92 11.16 -12.59 -0.62
C GLY A 92 12.13 -13.24 -1.61
N HIS A 93 11.66 -13.62 -2.80
CA HIS A 93 12.53 -14.14 -3.87
C HIS A 93 13.04 -12.99 -4.74
N LEU A 94 14.31 -12.64 -4.58
CA LEU A 94 15.00 -11.62 -5.37
C LEU A 94 15.88 -12.29 -6.41
N ASP A 95 15.66 -12.00 -7.69
CA ASP A 95 16.55 -12.37 -8.76
C ASP A 95 17.73 -11.36 -8.90
N GLU A 96 18.66 -11.61 -9.83
CA GLU A 96 19.83 -10.73 -10.01
C GLU A 96 19.44 -9.36 -10.57
N HIS A 97 18.32 -9.23 -11.29
CA HIS A 97 17.82 -7.94 -11.77
C HIS A 97 17.40 -7.06 -10.59
N HIS A 98 16.51 -7.57 -9.74
CA HIS A 98 16.06 -6.87 -8.53
C HIS A 98 17.23 -6.56 -7.56
N ARG A 99 18.19 -7.49 -7.42
CA ARG A 99 19.42 -7.21 -6.64
C ARG A 99 20.23 -6.06 -7.23
N GLY A 100 20.28 -5.95 -8.56
CA GLY A 100 20.92 -4.84 -9.26
C GLY A 100 20.23 -3.51 -8.99
N GLU A 101 18.91 -3.47 -9.04
CA GLU A 101 18.11 -2.26 -8.75
C GLU A 101 18.25 -1.81 -7.29
N LEU A 102 18.23 -2.75 -6.34
CA LEU A 102 18.50 -2.45 -4.94
C LEU A 102 19.86 -1.78 -4.75
N ARG A 103 20.93 -2.35 -5.34
CA ARG A 103 22.27 -1.74 -5.28
C ARG A 103 22.30 -0.36 -5.94
N ALA A 104 21.62 -0.19 -7.07
CA ALA A 104 21.52 1.11 -7.74
C ALA A 104 20.76 2.15 -6.90
N ALA A 105 19.78 1.73 -6.13
CA ALA A 105 19.06 2.56 -5.17
C ALA A 105 19.84 2.80 -3.85
N GLY A 106 21.03 2.22 -3.70
CA GLY A 106 21.87 2.35 -2.50
C GLY A 106 21.45 1.44 -1.35
N LEU A 107 20.68 0.38 -1.65
CA LEU A 107 20.25 -0.62 -0.67
C LEU A 107 21.11 -1.87 -0.76
N ASP A 108 21.40 -2.49 0.39
CA ASP A 108 22.04 -3.81 0.42
C ASP A 108 20.96 -4.88 0.15
N PRO A 109 21.07 -5.68 -0.92
CA PRO A 109 20.12 -6.75 -1.19
C PRO A 109 19.97 -7.75 -0.02
N ASP A 110 20.99 -7.93 0.80
CA ASP A 110 20.94 -8.84 1.95
C ASP A 110 20.11 -8.27 3.12
N ASP A 111 19.88 -6.96 3.18
CA ASP A 111 18.98 -6.32 4.13
C ASP A 111 17.51 -6.56 3.80
N VAL A 112 17.17 -6.79 2.53
CA VAL A 112 15.78 -7.00 2.05
C VAL A 112 15.42 -8.47 1.78
N VAL A 113 16.29 -9.41 2.16
CA VAL A 113 15.99 -10.85 2.05
C VAL A 113 14.86 -11.25 3.01
N GLY A 114 13.86 -11.91 2.46
CA GLY A 114 12.72 -12.47 3.18
C GLY A 114 11.37 -11.87 2.76
N PRO A 115 10.26 -12.52 3.13
CA PRO A 115 8.92 -12.04 2.79
C PRO A 115 8.67 -10.63 3.32
N HIS A 116 8.00 -9.78 2.52
CA HIS A 116 7.71 -8.38 2.90
C HIS A 116 7.06 -8.24 4.30
N PRO A 117 6.11 -9.11 4.73
CA PRO A 117 5.61 -9.06 6.10
C PRO A 117 6.68 -9.29 7.19
N ALA A 118 7.72 -10.08 6.89
CA ALA A 118 8.82 -10.31 7.84
C ALA A 118 9.74 -9.09 7.94
N LEU A 119 9.98 -8.39 6.81
CA LEU A 119 10.72 -7.11 6.80
C LEU A 119 9.98 -6.06 7.63
N PHE A 120 8.66 -5.93 7.43
CA PHE A 120 7.87 -4.99 8.21
C PHE A 120 7.85 -5.37 9.72
N ARG A 121 7.71 -6.65 10.04
CA ARG A 121 7.76 -7.14 11.42
C ARG A 121 9.11 -6.80 12.09
N ARG A 122 10.22 -6.95 11.37
CA ARG A 122 11.56 -6.58 11.85
C ARG A 122 11.62 -5.10 12.23
N PHE A 123 11.09 -4.21 11.39
CA PHE A 123 10.96 -2.80 11.69
C PHE A 123 10.13 -2.56 12.97
N LEU A 124 8.97 -3.22 13.12
CA LEU A 124 8.11 -3.04 14.28
C LEU A 124 8.81 -3.42 15.60
N VAL A 125 9.56 -4.51 15.59
CA VAL A 125 10.38 -4.90 16.75
C VAL A 125 11.47 -3.87 17.02
N ALA A 126 12.14 -3.36 15.98
CA ALA A 126 13.19 -2.36 16.13
C ALA A 126 12.69 -1.02 16.70
N ILE A 127 11.43 -0.66 16.45
CA ILE A 127 10.80 0.52 17.08
C ILE A 127 10.18 0.25 18.47
N GLY A 128 10.37 -0.96 19.03
CA GLY A 128 10.01 -1.31 20.38
C GLY A 128 8.63 -1.91 20.59
N LEU A 129 8.05 -2.57 19.54
CA LEU A 129 6.84 -3.37 19.70
C LEU A 129 7.21 -4.83 20.01
N GLU A 130 6.57 -5.39 21.03
CA GLU A 130 6.83 -6.78 21.42
C GLU A 130 6.22 -7.78 20.40
N PRO A 131 6.90 -8.89 20.10
CA PRO A 131 6.40 -9.90 19.19
C PRO A 131 4.99 -10.41 19.54
N GLY A 132 4.66 -10.56 20.80
CA GLY A 132 3.34 -10.99 21.27
C GLY A 132 2.22 -9.99 20.97
N GLU A 133 2.51 -8.69 20.94
CA GLU A 133 1.57 -7.65 20.56
C GLU A 133 1.22 -7.71 19.06
N LEU A 134 2.17 -8.18 18.24
CA LEU A 134 1.99 -8.30 16.80
C LEU A 134 1.17 -9.53 16.40
N ASP A 135 1.23 -10.59 17.18
CA ASP A 135 0.58 -11.87 16.87
C ASP A 135 -0.83 -11.97 17.43
N GLY A 136 -1.10 -11.40 18.60
CA GLY A 136 -2.33 -11.58 19.36
C GLY A 136 -3.29 -10.39 19.38
N ALA A 137 -2.83 -9.19 19.05
CA ALA A 137 -3.68 -8.00 19.11
C ALA A 137 -4.76 -8.01 18.01
N ALA A 138 -6.01 -7.70 18.41
CA ALA A 138 -7.06 -7.41 17.44
C ALA A 138 -6.75 -6.08 16.74
N ALA A 139 -7.05 -6.01 15.44
CA ALA A 139 -6.98 -4.77 14.70
C ALA A 139 -8.05 -3.78 15.20
N HIS A 140 -7.72 -2.50 15.20
CA HIS A 140 -8.71 -1.44 15.40
C HIS A 140 -9.87 -1.58 14.41
N VAL A 141 -11.07 -1.18 14.82
CA VAL A 141 -12.30 -1.33 14.00
C VAL A 141 -12.15 -0.71 12.59
N ALA A 142 -11.51 0.45 12.49
CA ALA A 142 -11.25 1.09 11.20
C ALA A 142 -10.28 0.27 10.31
N THR A 143 -9.26 -0.33 10.92
CA THR A 143 -8.31 -1.22 10.24
C THR A 143 -9.01 -2.49 9.72
N ALA A 144 -9.86 -3.09 10.56
CA ALA A 144 -10.63 -4.26 10.17
C ALA A 144 -11.61 -3.95 9.02
N ALA A 145 -12.30 -2.82 9.08
CA ALA A 145 -13.20 -2.36 8.03
C ALA A 145 -12.45 -2.11 6.70
N TRP A 146 -11.29 -1.45 6.74
CA TRP A 146 -10.45 -1.24 5.56
C TRP A 146 -10.00 -2.56 4.93
N ILE A 147 -9.50 -3.50 5.75
CA ILE A 147 -9.07 -4.83 5.28
C ILE A 147 -10.24 -5.57 4.62
N GLN A 148 -11.42 -5.55 5.23
CA GLN A 148 -12.60 -6.21 4.70
C GLN A 148 -13.06 -5.60 3.37
N SER A 149 -13.12 -4.27 3.29
CA SER A 149 -13.49 -3.56 2.07
C SER A 149 -12.51 -3.85 0.94
N PHE A 150 -11.21 -3.78 1.21
CA PHE A 150 -10.17 -4.05 0.21
C PHE A 150 -10.18 -5.52 -0.25
N GLN A 151 -10.35 -6.47 0.68
CA GLN A 151 -10.47 -7.89 0.36
C GLN A 151 -11.70 -8.18 -0.53
N SER A 152 -12.80 -7.47 -0.29
CA SER A 152 -14.01 -7.60 -1.12
C SER A 152 -13.78 -7.10 -2.54
N LEU A 153 -13.05 -5.98 -2.70
CA LEU A 153 -12.67 -5.46 -4.02
C LEU A 153 -11.73 -6.41 -4.77
N CYS A 154 -10.72 -6.99 -4.08
CA CYS A 154 -9.79 -7.95 -4.68
C CYS A 154 -10.47 -9.28 -5.08
N ARG A 155 -11.68 -9.54 -4.63
CA ARG A 155 -12.51 -10.72 -4.97
C ARG A 155 -13.69 -10.42 -5.87
N ALA A 156 -13.85 -9.17 -6.28
CA ALA A 156 -14.87 -8.74 -7.22
C ALA A 156 -14.53 -9.22 -8.65
N ASP A 157 -15.14 -8.62 -9.66
CA ASP A 157 -14.73 -8.87 -11.05
C ASP A 157 -13.27 -8.47 -11.30
N GLU A 158 -12.66 -9.03 -12.34
CA GLU A 158 -11.21 -8.84 -12.60
C GLU A 158 -10.81 -7.37 -12.76
N ALA A 159 -11.64 -6.55 -13.43
CA ALA A 159 -11.33 -5.15 -13.65
C ALA A 159 -11.42 -4.34 -12.34
N SER A 160 -12.42 -4.58 -11.50
CA SER A 160 -12.51 -3.96 -10.16
C SER A 160 -11.30 -4.36 -9.30
N ALA A 161 -10.90 -5.62 -9.33
CA ALA A 161 -9.76 -6.13 -8.58
C ALA A 161 -8.44 -5.50 -9.03
N VAL A 162 -8.19 -5.42 -10.34
CA VAL A 162 -7.01 -4.77 -10.93
C VAL A 162 -7.02 -3.27 -10.65
N GLY A 163 -8.18 -2.61 -10.73
CA GLY A 163 -8.33 -1.20 -10.38
C GLY A 163 -7.96 -0.92 -8.92
N ALA A 164 -8.42 -1.76 -7.99
CA ALA A 164 -8.17 -1.61 -6.56
C ALA A 164 -6.71 -1.90 -6.19
N LEU A 165 -6.16 -3.03 -6.62
CA LEU A 165 -4.79 -3.42 -6.29
C LEU A 165 -3.78 -2.60 -7.09
N GLY A 166 -3.89 -2.59 -8.43
CA GLY A 166 -2.89 -1.99 -9.31
C GLY A 166 -2.91 -0.47 -9.28
N LEU A 167 -4.05 0.14 -9.67
CA LEU A 167 -4.07 1.59 -9.88
C LEU A 167 -4.21 2.39 -8.58
N ALA A 168 -4.99 1.89 -7.62
CA ALA A 168 -5.28 2.59 -6.37
C ALA A 168 -4.36 2.20 -5.21
N THR A 169 -3.62 1.10 -5.31
CA THR A 169 -2.66 0.68 -4.27
C THR A 169 -1.25 0.79 -4.81
N GLU A 170 -0.81 -0.07 -5.72
CA GLU A 170 0.56 -0.02 -6.25
C GLU A 170 0.86 1.34 -6.92
N GLY A 171 -0.09 1.91 -7.63
CA GLY A 171 0.08 3.21 -8.29
C GLY A 171 0.29 4.42 -7.36
N ILE A 172 0.11 4.28 -6.03
CA ILE A 172 0.29 5.36 -5.05
C ILE A 172 1.28 5.05 -3.92
N VAL A 173 1.65 3.77 -3.71
CA VAL A 173 2.44 3.35 -2.53
C VAL A 173 3.80 4.02 -2.45
N ARG A 174 4.52 4.19 -3.56
CA ARG A 174 5.85 4.83 -3.57
C ARG A 174 5.83 6.20 -2.90
N GLY A 175 4.92 7.08 -3.30
CA GLY A 175 4.81 8.43 -2.72
C GLY A 175 4.37 8.42 -1.26
N MET A 176 3.54 7.46 -0.87
CA MET A 176 3.10 7.27 0.49
C MET A 176 4.23 6.74 1.38
N TYR A 177 4.92 5.69 0.95
CA TYR A 177 6.05 5.13 1.71
C TYR A 177 7.21 6.11 1.84
N HIS A 178 7.45 6.96 0.83
CA HIS A 178 8.43 8.04 0.95
C HIS A 178 8.13 8.97 2.14
N ARG A 179 6.86 9.37 2.33
CA ARG A 179 6.45 10.20 3.49
C ARG A 179 6.59 9.46 4.81
N LEU A 180 6.19 8.17 4.85
CA LEU A 180 6.38 7.34 6.05
C LEU A 180 7.85 7.20 6.40
N LEU A 181 8.71 6.99 5.41
CA LEU A 181 10.16 6.88 5.58
C LEU A 181 10.79 8.17 6.12
N LEU A 182 10.32 9.35 5.66
CA LEU A 182 10.75 10.64 6.23
C LEU A 182 10.41 10.72 7.73
N GLY A 183 9.20 10.34 8.12
CA GLY A 183 8.79 10.30 9.53
C GLY A 183 9.62 9.30 10.35
N ILE A 184 9.88 8.12 9.80
CA ILE A 184 10.72 7.08 10.44
C ILE A 184 12.14 7.61 10.68
N ARG A 185 12.79 8.16 9.66
CA ARG A 185 14.16 8.70 9.76
C ARG A 185 14.26 9.85 10.76
N ARG A 186 13.21 10.65 10.88
CA ARG A 186 13.13 11.73 11.86
C ARG A 186 12.96 11.22 13.28
N SER A 187 12.06 10.25 13.47
CA SER A 187 11.70 9.75 14.80
C SER A 187 12.69 8.73 15.35
N TRP A 188 13.33 7.95 14.48
CA TRP A 188 14.33 6.92 14.82
C TRP A 188 15.57 7.05 13.95
N PRO A 189 16.36 8.13 14.11
CA PRO A 189 17.61 8.32 13.36
C PRO A 189 18.65 7.23 13.61
N GLU A 190 18.51 6.49 14.70
CA GLU A 190 19.37 5.38 15.10
C GLU A 190 19.16 4.08 14.30
N LEU A 191 18.03 3.92 13.64
CA LEU A 191 17.75 2.71 12.84
C LEU A 191 18.64 2.63 11.60
N GLY A 192 19.19 1.44 11.35
CA GLY A 192 19.95 1.12 10.14
C GLY A 192 19.06 0.86 8.91
N SER A 193 19.69 0.63 7.76
CA SER A 193 19.01 0.23 6.50
C SER A 193 18.21 -1.05 6.67
N ARG A 194 18.79 -2.02 7.39
CA ARG A 194 18.17 -3.31 7.65
C ARG A 194 16.83 -3.22 8.35
N GLU A 195 16.71 -2.37 9.36
CA GLU A 195 15.46 -2.14 10.09
C GLU A 195 14.44 -1.38 9.24
N ARG A 196 14.90 -0.48 8.37
CA ARG A 196 14.05 0.32 7.47
C ARG A 196 13.79 -0.34 6.13
N ALA A 197 14.35 -1.51 5.85
CA ALA A 197 14.38 -2.14 4.52
C ALA A 197 13.00 -2.23 3.85
N PHE A 198 11.95 -2.58 4.60
CA PHE A 198 10.58 -2.62 4.06
C PHE A 198 10.15 -1.28 3.45
N PHE A 199 10.39 -0.17 4.15
CA PHE A 199 9.99 1.16 3.69
C PHE A 199 10.93 1.70 2.60
N GLU A 200 12.23 1.40 2.69
CA GLU A 200 13.22 1.84 1.70
C GLU A 200 13.01 1.12 0.37
N LEU A 201 12.73 -0.19 0.39
CA LEU A 201 12.35 -0.96 -0.79
C LEU A 201 11.19 -0.28 -1.54
N HIS A 202 10.05 -0.09 -0.87
CA HIS A 202 8.85 0.47 -1.49
C HIS A 202 8.92 1.98 -1.83
N ALA A 203 9.87 2.72 -1.24
CA ALA A 203 10.01 4.15 -1.50
C ALA A 203 11.05 4.47 -2.59
N LEU A 204 12.08 3.62 -2.76
CA LEU A 204 13.27 3.94 -3.55
C LEU A 204 13.42 3.08 -4.79
N VAL A 205 12.98 1.82 -4.77
CA VAL A 205 13.08 0.92 -5.92
C VAL A 205 11.94 1.19 -6.91
N ASP A 206 12.20 1.06 -8.19
CA ASP A 206 11.16 1.17 -9.23
C ASP A 206 10.18 0.00 -9.10
N ASP A 207 8.92 0.31 -9.38
CA ASP A 207 7.81 -0.58 -9.06
C ASP A 207 7.29 -1.26 -10.34
N ASP A 208 7.98 -2.32 -10.76
CA ASP A 208 7.56 -3.18 -11.87
C ASP A 208 6.16 -3.78 -11.64
N HIS A 209 5.74 -3.89 -10.36
CA HIS A 209 4.41 -4.37 -9.99
C HIS A 209 3.32 -3.44 -10.48
N ALA A 210 3.50 -2.11 -10.28
CA ALA A 210 2.56 -1.10 -10.75
C ALA A 210 2.46 -1.10 -12.28
N ASP A 211 3.55 -1.29 -12.99
CA ASP A 211 3.59 -1.29 -14.46
C ASP A 211 2.96 -2.55 -15.05
N THR A 212 3.17 -3.71 -14.43
CA THR A 212 2.52 -4.96 -14.83
C THR A 212 1.00 -4.86 -14.67
N LEU A 213 0.52 -4.44 -13.49
CA LEU A 213 -0.91 -4.27 -13.24
C LEU A 213 -1.52 -3.14 -14.10
N ARG A 214 -0.76 -2.09 -14.40
CA ARG A 214 -1.16 -1.03 -15.33
C ARG A 214 -1.36 -1.59 -16.76
N SER A 215 -0.48 -2.45 -17.22
CA SER A 215 -0.59 -3.08 -18.55
C SER A 215 -1.85 -3.93 -18.63
N ILE A 216 -2.13 -4.76 -17.63
CA ILE A 216 -3.37 -5.53 -17.54
C ILE A 216 -4.60 -4.60 -17.52
N ALA A 217 -4.55 -3.50 -16.76
CA ALA A 217 -5.63 -2.53 -16.70
C ALA A 217 -5.91 -1.87 -18.06
N ILE A 218 -4.87 -1.62 -18.89
CA ILE A 218 -5.02 -1.06 -20.24
C ILE A 218 -5.74 -2.06 -21.16
N GLU A 219 -5.38 -3.33 -21.09
CA GLU A 219 -6.03 -4.38 -21.89
C GLU A 219 -7.51 -4.54 -21.49
N LEU A 220 -7.80 -4.58 -20.19
CA LEU A 220 -9.18 -4.61 -19.70
C LEU A 220 -9.96 -3.35 -20.10
N ALA A 221 -9.34 -2.18 -20.10
CA ALA A 221 -9.99 -0.92 -20.51
C ALA A 221 -10.35 -0.85 -22.01
N ALA A 222 -9.90 -1.80 -22.83
CA ALA A 222 -10.32 -1.92 -24.22
C ALA A 222 -11.82 -2.27 -24.35
N ALA A 223 -12.37 -2.98 -23.36
CA ALA A 223 -13.81 -3.29 -23.32
C ALA A 223 -14.57 -2.20 -22.52
N PRO A 224 -15.59 -1.53 -23.10
CA PRO A 224 -16.29 -0.41 -22.44
C PRO A 224 -16.92 -0.77 -21.10
N GLY A 225 -17.41 -1.99 -20.93
CA GLY A 225 -17.98 -2.48 -19.67
C GLY A 225 -16.96 -2.55 -18.54
N GLN A 226 -15.72 -2.93 -18.84
CA GLN A 226 -14.61 -3.07 -17.88
C GLN A 226 -14.10 -1.72 -17.35
N ARG A 227 -14.23 -0.63 -18.12
CA ARG A 227 -13.82 0.71 -17.67
C ARG A 227 -14.55 1.15 -16.42
N ARG A 228 -15.87 0.87 -16.33
CA ARG A 228 -16.66 1.22 -15.14
C ARG A 228 -16.20 0.41 -13.93
N ALA A 229 -15.95 -0.86 -14.12
CA ALA A 229 -15.45 -1.74 -13.06
C ALA A 229 -14.07 -1.33 -12.60
N LEU A 230 -13.11 -1.03 -13.49
CA LEU A 230 -11.79 -0.46 -13.15
C LEU A 230 -11.94 0.79 -12.28
N ALA A 231 -12.78 1.76 -12.71
CA ALA A 231 -13.01 2.98 -11.95
C ALA A 231 -13.64 2.71 -10.58
N ALA A 232 -14.59 1.78 -10.49
CA ALA A 232 -15.22 1.41 -9.22
C ALA A 232 -14.21 0.79 -8.26
N GLY A 233 -13.33 -0.09 -8.75
CA GLY A 233 -12.23 -0.65 -7.97
C GLY A 233 -11.27 0.42 -7.44
N VAL A 234 -10.87 1.35 -8.30
CA VAL A 234 -10.01 2.49 -7.91
C VAL A 234 -10.67 3.33 -6.83
N LEU A 235 -11.89 3.77 -7.05
CA LEU A 235 -12.61 4.62 -6.08
C LEU A 235 -12.81 3.90 -4.76
N GLY A 236 -13.31 2.68 -4.78
CA GLY A 236 -13.59 1.92 -3.56
C GLY A 236 -12.33 1.69 -2.70
N ALA A 237 -11.19 1.41 -3.33
CA ALA A 237 -9.93 1.21 -2.62
C ALA A 237 -9.38 2.53 -2.03
N LEU A 238 -9.45 3.64 -2.79
CA LEU A 238 -9.03 4.95 -2.31
C LEU A 238 -9.91 5.46 -1.17
N ASP A 239 -11.24 5.33 -1.29
CA ASP A 239 -12.19 5.76 -0.26
C ASP A 239 -12.02 4.95 1.03
N ALA A 240 -11.86 3.63 0.92
CA ALA A 240 -11.62 2.77 2.09
C ALA A 240 -10.31 3.13 2.81
N ARG A 241 -9.24 3.43 2.07
CA ARG A 241 -7.96 3.87 2.62
C ARG A 241 -8.05 5.26 3.25
N ALA A 242 -8.70 6.22 2.59
CA ALA A 242 -8.89 7.55 3.14
C ALA A 242 -9.69 7.52 4.45
N CYS A 243 -10.79 6.75 4.49
CA CYS A 243 -11.57 6.54 5.71
C CYS A 243 -10.73 5.91 6.83
N PHE A 244 -9.88 4.93 6.53
CA PHE A 244 -8.94 4.38 7.51
C PHE A 244 -7.99 5.46 8.05
N TYR A 245 -7.43 6.31 7.19
CA TYR A 245 -6.53 7.38 7.63
C TYR A 245 -7.26 8.44 8.45
N ASP A 246 -8.48 8.83 8.09
CA ASP A 246 -9.30 9.74 8.89
C ASP A 246 -9.49 9.21 10.31
N GLN A 247 -9.93 7.96 10.45
CA GLN A 247 -10.15 7.33 11.74
C GLN A 247 -8.87 7.16 12.55
N MET A 248 -7.76 6.78 11.89
CA MET A 248 -6.46 6.71 12.54
C MET A 248 -5.97 8.08 13.00
N GLN A 249 -6.15 9.13 12.21
CA GLN A 249 -5.76 10.48 12.61
C GLN A 249 -6.52 10.92 13.86
N LEU A 250 -7.83 10.74 13.88
CA LEU A 250 -8.67 11.05 15.06
C LEU A 250 -8.19 10.27 16.28
N TYR A 251 -8.00 8.96 16.17
CA TYR A 251 -7.52 8.12 17.25
C TYR A 251 -6.14 8.55 17.75
N LEU A 252 -5.17 8.77 16.87
CA LEU A 252 -3.81 9.11 17.24
C LEU A 252 -3.71 10.50 17.89
N VAL A 253 -4.47 11.48 17.39
CA VAL A 253 -4.52 12.82 17.97
C VAL A 253 -5.17 12.80 19.36
N ALA A 254 -6.27 12.07 19.53
CA ALA A 254 -6.91 11.92 20.83
C ALA A 254 -5.97 11.30 21.89
N VAL A 255 -5.26 10.23 21.53
CA VAL A 255 -4.28 9.58 22.42
C VAL A 255 -3.10 10.51 22.71
N ASP A 256 -2.58 11.21 21.70
CA ASP A 256 -1.46 12.17 21.86
C ASP A 256 -1.83 13.35 22.76
N CYS A 257 -3.11 13.71 22.83
CA CYS A 257 -3.66 14.73 23.75
C CYS A 257 -3.98 14.20 25.17
N GLY A 258 -3.84 12.87 25.42
CA GLY A 258 -4.14 12.24 26.71
C GLY A 258 -5.62 11.94 26.94
N GLU A 259 -6.44 11.97 25.87
CA GLU A 259 -7.89 11.70 25.97
C GLU A 259 -8.23 10.21 25.78
N GLY A 260 -7.28 9.37 25.33
CA GLY A 260 -7.51 7.99 24.91
C GLY A 260 -7.30 6.88 25.96
N GLU A 261 -6.91 7.18 27.18
CA GLU A 261 -6.59 6.17 28.21
C GLU A 261 -7.77 5.80 29.14
N ARG A 262 -8.99 6.24 28.83
CA ARG A 262 -10.16 6.05 29.69
C ARG A 262 -11.28 5.21 29.09
N GLN A 263 -10.97 4.25 28.23
CA GLN A 263 -11.97 3.25 27.81
C GLN A 263 -11.41 1.84 27.89
#